data_66f0300d408ad7ae63699cc54512a9b2
#
_entry.id   66f0300d408ad7ae63699cc54512a9b2
#
_cell.length_a   1.000
_cell.length_b   1.000
_cell.length_c   1.000
_cell.angle_alpha   90.00
_cell.angle_beta   90.00
_cell.angle_gamma   90.00
#
_symmetry.space_group_name_H-M   'P 1'
#
loop_
_entity.id
_entity.type
_entity.pdbx_description
1 polymer ?
#
loop_
_entity_poly.entity_id
_entity_poly.type
_entity_poly.pdbx_seq_one_letter_code
_entity_poly.pdbx_strand_id
1 'polypeptide(L)'
;MVNVIVELSKFVILTLMVVYTFHCFYMVKQQSEEERNESLRQQLMLIFFMDFTAFLVIYLKTGKFQVVTFYAEMMAFFAGIQILYRLLYKKASILLLNNMCMLLSVGFIILCRLDVATATRQLIIVTAVNLVALAVPVLIRKMKFLKDLTWLYAGVGILLLGAVLVRARTSYGAKLSLMGIQPSEAIKITFVFFMAALLRRGADFRTVVQATIVAGLHVGILVLSRDLGSAVIFFAAYLVMVYVATKNVGYLALGLGGGAAGSVMAYHLFGHVRQRVCAWKDPMAVYQNEGYQIVQSLFAIGTGGWFGMGLCQGSPEKIPVVKNDFIFSAICEELGGIFGICLILVCMSFFLMIVNIALKIKKPFYKLIALGLGTEYAFQVFLTIGGATKFIPMTGVTLPLVSYGGSSVASTVLMLAIIQGLYILREDEDEEIERQRRKEAAQRAGKTAEAQGSGNF
;
A
#
# COMPACT_ATOMS: atom_id res chain seq x y z
N MET A 1 -1.31 15.36 -36.67
CA MET A 1 -0.03 14.96 -36.06
C MET A 1 -0.21 14.62 -34.58
N VAL A 2 -0.72 15.52 -33.71
CA VAL A 2 -0.90 15.25 -32.26
C VAL A 2 -1.75 13.99 -31.99
N ASN A 3 -2.87 13.79 -32.70
CA ASN A 3 -3.71 12.61 -32.49
C ASN A 3 -2.99 11.29 -32.82
N VAL A 4 -2.11 11.28 -33.82
CA VAL A 4 -1.29 10.10 -34.17
C VAL A 4 -0.28 9.81 -33.06
N ILE A 5 0.35 10.85 -32.49
CA ILE A 5 1.28 10.71 -31.35
C ILE A 5 0.55 10.10 -30.14
N VAL A 6 -0.66 10.58 -29.86
CA VAL A 6 -1.49 10.06 -28.74
C VAL A 6 -1.86 8.60 -28.97
N GLU A 7 -2.28 8.22 -30.19
CA GLU A 7 -2.62 6.84 -30.51
C GLU A 7 -1.40 5.90 -30.42
N LEU A 8 -0.23 6.34 -30.85
CA LEU A 8 0.99 5.54 -30.73
C LEU A 8 1.49 5.45 -29.28
N SER A 9 1.38 6.54 -28.54
CA SER A 9 1.86 6.62 -27.14
C SER A 9 1.16 5.64 -26.22
N LYS A 10 -0.13 5.33 -26.43
CA LYS A 10 -0.85 4.35 -25.59
C LYS A 10 -0.19 2.97 -25.63
N PHE A 11 0.27 2.54 -26.84
CA PHE A 11 0.97 1.25 -26.97
C PHE A 11 2.37 1.29 -26.35
N VAL A 12 3.08 2.44 -26.45
CA VAL A 12 4.38 2.64 -25.81
C VAL A 12 4.25 2.57 -24.28
N ILE A 13 3.31 3.34 -23.71
CA ILE A 13 3.04 3.36 -22.26
C ILE A 13 2.64 1.97 -21.76
N LEU A 14 1.76 1.27 -22.50
CA LEU A 14 1.32 -0.07 -22.18
C LEU A 14 2.50 -1.06 -22.20
N THR A 15 3.33 -1.03 -23.27
CA THR A 15 4.50 -1.92 -23.38
C THR A 15 5.49 -1.70 -22.24
N LEU A 16 5.80 -0.44 -21.90
CA LEU A 16 6.68 -0.09 -20.78
C LEU A 16 6.14 -0.64 -19.45
N MET A 17 4.82 -0.52 -19.21
CA MET A 17 4.17 -1.06 -18.01
C MET A 17 4.21 -2.59 -17.96
N VAL A 18 3.97 -3.28 -19.09
CA VAL A 18 4.07 -4.75 -19.18
C VAL A 18 5.49 -5.23 -18.88
N VAL A 19 6.51 -4.59 -19.49
CA VAL A 19 7.92 -4.93 -19.27
C VAL A 19 8.30 -4.66 -17.80
N TYR A 20 7.85 -3.53 -17.23
CA TYR A 20 8.07 -3.24 -15.81
C TYR A 20 7.49 -4.32 -14.91
N THR A 21 6.25 -4.71 -15.18
CA THR A 21 5.56 -5.76 -14.43
C THR A 21 6.30 -7.10 -14.53
N PHE A 22 6.78 -7.45 -15.72
CA PHE A 22 7.61 -8.64 -15.91
C PHE A 22 8.87 -8.60 -15.02
N HIS A 23 9.59 -7.48 -14.99
CA HIS A 23 10.77 -7.32 -14.14
C HIS A 23 10.46 -7.47 -12.65
N CYS A 24 9.29 -7.05 -12.16
CA CYS A 24 8.89 -7.22 -10.77
C CYS A 24 8.89 -8.69 -10.33
N PHE A 25 8.43 -9.61 -11.19
CA PHE A 25 8.36 -11.04 -10.88
C PHE A 25 9.64 -11.79 -11.27
N TYR A 26 10.30 -11.37 -12.34
CA TYR A 26 11.56 -11.96 -12.79
C TYR A 26 12.63 -11.89 -11.71
N MET A 27 12.77 -10.75 -11.04
CA MET A 27 13.72 -10.54 -9.94
C MET A 27 13.55 -11.47 -8.75
N VAL A 28 12.35 -11.98 -8.50
CA VAL A 28 12.08 -12.91 -7.38
C VAL A 28 12.80 -14.25 -7.60
N LYS A 29 13.06 -14.63 -8.87
CA LYS A 29 13.73 -15.88 -9.25
C LYS A 29 15.24 -15.73 -9.41
N GLN A 30 15.77 -14.50 -9.48
CA GLN A 30 17.19 -14.23 -9.71
C GLN A 30 18.04 -14.54 -8.48
N GLN A 31 19.08 -15.33 -8.67
CA GLN A 31 20.08 -15.68 -7.65
C GLN A 31 21.33 -14.79 -7.73
N SER A 32 21.65 -14.25 -8.93
CA SER A 32 22.80 -13.37 -9.13
C SER A 32 22.51 -11.94 -8.70
N GLU A 33 23.40 -11.34 -7.90
CA GLU A 33 23.28 -9.95 -7.49
C GLU A 33 23.44 -8.97 -8.67
N GLU A 34 24.27 -9.28 -9.63
CA GLU A 34 24.51 -8.44 -10.82
C GLU A 34 23.24 -8.34 -11.67
N GLU A 35 22.62 -9.47 -12.00
CA GLU A 35 21.39 -9.52 -12.79
C GLU A 35 20.23 -8.81 -12.07
N ARG A 36 20.17 -8.96 -10.74
CA ARG A 36 19.18 -8.26 -9.92
C ARG A 36 19.38 -6.74 -9.96
N ASN A 37 20.62 -6.27 -9.84
CA ASN A 37 20.93 -4.85 -9.89
C ASN A 37 20.71 -4.26 -11.28
N GLU A 38 20.95 -5.03 -12.34
CA GLU A 38 20.63 -4.62 -13.69
C GLU A 38 19.12 -4.48 -13.91
N SER A 39 18.33 -5.48 -13.50
CA SER A 39 16.86 -5.42 -13.55
C SER A 39 16.30 -4.23 -12.76
N LEU A 40 16.88 -3.88 -11.60
CA LEU A 40 16.49 -2.70 -10.83
C LEU A 40 16.78 -1.38 -11.55
N ARG A 41 17.89 -1.30 -12.27
CA ARG A 41 18.22 -0.12 -13.12
C ARG A 41 17.27 -0.02 -14.31
N GLN A 42 16.98 -1.15 -14.96
CA GLN A 42 16.02 -1.21 -16.07
C GLN A 42 14.62 -0.77 -15.60
N GLN A 43 14.13 -1.20 -14.43
CA GLN A 43 12.89 -0.72 -13.86
C GLN A 43 12.84 0.82 -13.71
N LEU A 44 13.93 1.41 -13.23
CA LEU A 44 13.99 2.87 -13.08
C LEU A 44 13.96 3.60 -14.44
N MET A 45 14.64 3.07 -15.46
CA MET A 45 14.56 3.60 -16.81
C MET A 45 13.17 3.47 -17.41
N LEU A 46 12.47 2.35 -17.16
CA LEU A 46 11.10 2.13 -17.65
C LEU A 46 10.13 3.15 -17.04
N ILE A 47 10.26 3.47 -15.74
CA ILE A 47 9.48 4.54 -15.09
C ILE A 47 9.75 5.87 -15.80
N PHE A 48 11.02 6.23 -15.98
CA PHE A 48 11.41 7.48 -16.64
C PHE A 48 10.82 7.62 -18.05
N PHE A 49 10.94 6.58 -18.89
CA PHE A 49 10.41 6.62 -20.27
C PHE A 49 8.88 6.65 -20.30
N MET A 50 8.21 5.94 -19.37
CA MET A 50 6.76 5.96 -19.24
C MET A 50 6.27 7.37 -18.86
N ASP A 51 6.89 7.98 -17.86
CA ASP A 51 6.56 9.32 -17.41
C ASP A 51 6.82 10.35 -18.51
N PHE A 52 7.99 10.31 -19.16
CA PHE A 52 8.29 11.20 -20.26
C PHE A 52 7.24 11.14 -21.37
N THR A 53 6.88 9.92 -21.79
CA THR A 53 5.88 9.70 -22.84
C THR A 53 4.52 10.23 -22.41
N ALA A 54 4.08 9.94 -21.17
CA ALA A 54 2.77 10.36 -20.67
C ALA A 54 2.68 11.88 -20.52
N PHE A 55 3.67 12.52 -19.90
CA PHE A 55 3.66 13.98 -19.70
C PHE A 55 3.84 14.76 -21.01
N LEU A 56 4.58 14.22 -21.98
CA LEU A 56 4.66 14.77 -23.32
C LEU A 56 3.26 14.79 -23.99
N VAL A 57 2.51 13.70 -23.87
CA VAL A 57 1.14 13.60 -24.42
C VAL A 57 0.22 14.60 -23.73
N ILE A 58 0.24 14.68 -22.39
CA ILE A 58 -0.58 15.63 -21.63
C ILE A 58 -0.26 17.07 -22.06
N TYR A 59 1.02 17.40 -22.21
CA TYR A 59 1.44 18.72 -22.65
C TYR A 59 0.97 19.05 -24.08
N LEU A 60 1.15 18.13 -25.02
CA LEU A 60 0.72 18.31 -26.42
C LEU A 60 -0.79 18.48 -26.55
N LYS A 61 -1.58 17.84 -25.67
CA LYS A 61 -3.04 17.95 -25.67
C LYS A 61 -3.56 19.18 -24.95
N THR A 62 -2.93 19.59 -23.86
CA THR A 62 -3.42 20.69 -23.03
C THR A 62 -2.79 22.05 -23.35
N GLY A 63 -1.57 22.05 -23.93
CA GLY A 63 -0.77 23.27 -24.16
C GLY A 63 -0.31 23.98 -22.89
N LYS A 64 -0.53 23.39 -21.69
CA LYS A 64 -0.25 24.04 -20.41
C LYS A 64 1.18 23.82 -20.00
N PHE A 65 1.99 24.89 -19.93
CA PHE A 65 3.38 24.80 -19.47
C PHE A 65 3.52 24.28 -18.02
N GLN A 66 2.48 24.45 -17.20
CA GLN A 66 2.42 23.89 -15.84
C GLN A 66 2.60 22.36 -15.78
N VAL A 67 2.27 21.63 -16.85
CA VAL A 67 2.50 20.19 -16.96
C VAL A 67 3.99 19.87 -17.03
N VAL A 68 4.77 20.71 -17.75
CA VAL A 68 6.22 20.53 -17.89
C VAL A 68 6.93 20.84 -16.57
N THR A 69 6.52 21.91 -15.87
CA THR A 69 7.10 22.24 -14.54
C THR A 69 6.78 21.16 -13.53
N PHE A 70 5.54 20.66 -13.48
CA PHE A 70 5.15 19.56 -12.61
C PHE A 70 5.96 18.28 -12.89
N TYR A 71 6.15 17.93 -14.18
CA TYR A 71 6.99 16.78 -14.57
C TYR A 71 8.43 16.93 -14.06
N ALA A 72 9.03 18.11 -14.22
CA ALA A 72 10.39 18.37 -13.74
C ALA A 72 10.48 18.24 -12.20
N GLU A 73 9.52 18.79 -11.45
CA GLU A 73 9.45 18.69 -10.00
C GLU A 73 9.29 17.22 -9.54
N MET A 74 8.42 16.46 -10.21
CA MET A 74 8.19 15.03 -9.94
C MET A 74 9.46 14.20 -10.21
N MET A 75 10.16 14.46 -11.31
CA MET A 75 11.40 13.77 -11.64
C MET A 75 12.54 14.13 -10.66
N ALA A 76 12.62 15.38 -10.23
CA ALA A 76 13.55 15.81 -9.19
C ALA A 76 13.25 15.10 -7.85
N PHE A 77 11.96 14.94 -7.49
CA PHE A 77 11.56 14.18 -6.32
C PHE A 77 11.97 12.70 -6.44
N PHE A 78 11.68 12.02 -7.56
CA PHE A 78 12.05 10.61 -7.74
C PHE A 78 13.57 10.40 -7.71
N ALA A 79 14.33 11.26 -8.39
CA ALA A 79 15.79 11.20 -8.33
C ALA A 79 16.30 11.47 -6.91
N GLY A 80 15.78 12.48 -6.24
CA GLY A 80 16.16 12.85 -4.87
C GLY A 80 15.93 11.71 -3.87
N ILE A 81 14.76 11.10 -3.88
CA ILE A 81 14.45 10.02 -2.94
C ILE A 81 15.30 8.77 -3.22
N GLN A 82 15.55 8.42 -4.49
CA GLN A 82 16.42 7.33 -4.88
C GLN A 82 17.88 7.55 -4.40
N ILE A 83 18.39 8.77 -4.56
CA ILE A 83 19.74 9.13 -4.11
C ILE A 83 19.81 9.10 -2.58
N LEU A 84 18.84 9.71 -1.89
CA LEU A 84 18.81 9.78 -0.42
C LEU A 84 18.76 8.38 0.22
N TYR A 85 17.90 7.47 -0.29
CA TYR A 85 17.85 6.11 0.24
C TYR A 85 19.16 5.35 0.01
N ARG A 86 19.79 5.46 -1.16
CA ARG A 86 21.08 4.82 -1.44
C ARG A 86 22.23 5.37 -0.59
N LEU A 87 22.20 6.68 -0.33
CA LEU A 87 23.23 7.36 0.47
C LEU A 87 23.10 7.02 1.96
N LEU A 88 21.87 7.09 2.51
CA LEU A 88 21.61 6.89 3.93
C LEU A 88 21.52 5.40 4.31
N TYR A 89 21.01 4.56 3.41
CA TYR A 89 20.67 3.16 3.68
C TYR A 89 21.20 2.21 2.60
N LYS A 90 22.49 1.85 2.67
CA LYS A 90 23.13 0.95 1.69
C LYS A 90 22.43 -0.41 1.53
N LYS A 91 21.72 -0.87 2.57
CA LYS A 91 20.99 -2.14 2.62
C LYS A 91 19.50 -1.99 2.35
N ALA A 92 19.01 -0.80 1.94
CA ALA A 92 17.60 -0.63 1.65
C ALA A 92 17.16 -1.43 0.44
N SER A 93 15.92 -1.89 0.45
CA SER A 93 15.34 -2.58 -0.69
C SER A 93 15.00 -1.59 -1.81
N ILE A 94 15.79 -1.64 -2.90
CA ILE A 94 15.56 -0.80 -4.07
C ILE A 94 14.28 -1.20 -4.82
N LEU A 95 13.90 -2.48 -4.80
CA LEU A 95 12.65 -2.92 -5.42
C LEU A 95 11.41 -2.29 -4.76
N LEU A 96 11.38 -2.22 -3.42
CA LEU A 96 10.31 -1.51 -2.71
C LEU A 96 10.23 -0.04 -3.12
N LEU A 97 11.40 0.60 -3.29
CA LEU A 97 11.49 2.00 -3.67
C LEU A 97 11.02 2.21 -5.12
N ASN A 98 11.45 1.33 -6.06
CA ASN A 98 11.01 1.40 -7.45
C ASN A 98 9.50 1.19 -7.58
N ASN A 99 8.93 0.21 -6.88
CA ASN A 99 7.49 -0.02 -6.89
C ASN A 99 6.70 1.16 -6.29
N MET A 100 7.22 1.80 -5.22
CA MET A 100 6.65 3.04 -4.70
C MET A 100 6.66 4.14 -5.77
N CYS A 101 7.79 4.36 -6.45
CA CYS A 101 7.91 5.35 -7.51
C CYS A 101 6.96 5.05 -8.68
N MET A 102 6.84 3.78 -9.10
CA MET A 102 5.92 3.38 -10.18
C MET A 102 4.46 3.67 -9.83
N LEU A 103 4.01 3.30 -8.62
CA LEU A 103 2.64 3.55 -8.20
C LEU A 103 2.34 5.05 -8.08
N LEU A 104 3.28 5.83 -7.53
CA LEU A 104 3.18 7.30 -7.48
C LEU A 104 3.16 7.92 -8.88
N SER A 105 4.00 7.43 -9.80
CA SER A 105 4.05 7.85 -11.20
C SER A 105 2.70 7.68 -11.88
N VAL A 106 2.10 6.49 -11.82
CA VAL A 106 0.77 6.24 -12.39
C VAL A 106 -0.28 7.19 -11.77
N GLY A 107 -0.23 7.37 -10.45
CA GLY A 107 -1.10 8.33 -9.76
C GLY A 107 -0.91 9.76 -10.27
N PHE A 108 0.32 10.24 -10.37
CA PHE A 108 0.64 11.60 -10.83
C PHE A 108 0.27 11.85 -12.29
N ILE A 109 0.44 10.86 -13.18
CA ILE A 109 0.00 10.95 -14.58
C ILE A 109 -1.50 11.24 -14.65
N ILE A 110 -2.31 10.44 -13.98
CA ILE A 110 -3.77 10.58 -14.01
C ILE A 110 -4.23 11.84 -13.26
N LEU A 111 -3.65 12.14 -12.10
CA LEU A 111 -3.99 13.35 -11.35
C LEU A 111 -3.64 14.62 -12.12
N CYS A 112 -2.46 14.68 -12.74
CA CYS A 112 -2.04 15.82 -13.57
C CYS A 112 -2.94 15.99 -14.79
N ARG A 113 -3.35 14.87 -15.43
CA ARG A 113 -4.32 14.87 -16.52
C ARG A 113 -5.68 15.43 -16.09
N LEU A 114 -6.14 15.09 -14.87
CA LEU A 114 -7.42 15.55 -14.33
C LEU A 114 -7.35 17.00 -13.82
N ASP A 115 -6.28 17.32 -13.08
CA ASP A 115 -6.10 18.63 -12.46
C ASP A 115 -4.66 18.79 -11.92
N VAL A 116 -3.88 19.63 -12.58
CA VAL A 116 -2.48 19.89 -12.22
C VAL A 116 -2.35 20.42 -10.77
N ALA A 117 -3.28 21.25 -10.30
CA ALA A 117 -3.23 21.79 -8.94
C ALA A 117 -3.38 20.69 -7.87
N THR A 118 -4.25 19.71 -8.12
CA THR A 118 -4.39 18.53 -7.25
C THR A 118 -3.12 17.68 -7.26
N ALA A 119 -2.53 17.44 -8.43
CA ALA A 119 -1.28 16.69 -8.57
C ALA A 119 -0.12 17.37 -7.82
N THR A 120 0.00 18.70 -7.95
CA THR A 120 1.05 19.48 -7.24
C THR A 120 0.87 19.41 -5.73
N ARG A 121 -0.36 19.55 -5.22
CA ARG A 121 -0.62 19.38 -3.78
C ARG A 121 -0.23 17.99 -3.28
N GLN A 122 -0.56 16.95 -4.05
CA GLN A 122 -0.17 15.57 -3.73
C GLN A 122 1.36 15.41 -3.70
N LEU A 123 2.07 15.95 -4.68
CA LEU A 123 3.53 15.90 -4.76
C LEU A 123 4.18 16.58 -3.54
N ILE A 124 3.68 17.75 -3.11
CA ILE A 124 4.17 18.46 -1.92
C ILE A 124 3.99 17.58 -0.68
N ILE A 125 2.81 16.98 -0.49
CA ILE A 125 2.54 16.10 0.66
C ILE A 125 3.47 14.88 0.62
N VAL A 126 3.59 14.22 -0.53
CA VAL A 126 4.46 13.05 -0.73
C VAL A 126 5.90 13.39 -0.41
N THR A 127 6.40 14.54 -0.89
CA THR A 127 7.77 15.01 -0.65
C THR A 127 8.01 15.26 0.84
N ALA A 128 7.13 16.02 1.49
CA ALA A 128 7.24 16.32 2.91
C ALA A 128 7.23 15.05 3.78
N VAL A 129 6.30 14.12 3.50
CA VAL A 129 6.19 12.88 4.25
C VAL A 129 7.39 11.95 4.00
N ASN A 130 7.90 11.85 2.76
CA ASN A 130 9.10 11.06 2.48
C ASN A 130 10.32 11.59 3.21
N LEU A 131 10.50 12.92 3.32
CA LEU A 131 11.61 13.51 4.09
C LEU A 131 11.52 13.11 5.57
N VAL A 132 10.35 13.17 6.18
CA VAL A 132 10.12 12.70 7.56
C VAL A 132 10.33 11.18 7.65
N ALA A 133 9.83 10.43 6.70
CA ALA A 133 9.90 8.97 6.63
C ALA A 133 11.34 8.44 6.54
N LEU A 134 12.30 9.24 6.03
CA LEU A 134 13.72 8.86 6.04
C LEU A 134 14.28 8.60 7.47
N ALA A 135 13.70 9.19 8.51
CA ALA A 135 14.11 8.92 9.89
C ALA A 135 13.59 7.57 10.42
N VAL A 136 12.51 7.04 9.85
CA VAL A 136 11.79 5.87 10.37
C VAL A 136 12.66 4.60 10.41
N PRO A 137 13.44 4.24 9.38
CA PRO A 137 14.30 3.05 9.44
C PRO A 137 15.31 3.09 10.60
N VAL A 138 15.87 4.27 10.90
CA VAL A 138 16.77 4.45 12.06
C VAL A 138 16.01 4.26 13.36
N LEU A 139 14.81 4.82 13.49
CA LEU A 139 13.97 4.66 14.69
C LEU A 139 13.63 3.20 14.95
N ILE A 140 13.18 2.45 13.93
CA ILE A 140 12.86 1.02 14.06
C ILE A 140 14.07 0.20 14.52
N ARG A 141 15.28 0.51 14.02
CA ARG A 141 16.51 -0.18 14.41
C ARG A 141 16.95 0.13 15.85
N LYS A 142 16.83 1.38 16.30
CA LYS A 142 17.35 1.85 17.60
C LYS A 142 16.35 1.70 18.74
N MET A 143 15.06 1.89 18.51
CA MET A 143 14.04 1.97 19.55
C MET A 143 13.48 0.59 19.93
N LYS A 144 14.28 -0.18 20.69
CA LYS A 144 13.89 -1.52 21.14
C LYS A 144 12.68 -1.52 22.11
N PHE A 145 12.35 -0.39 22.73
CA PHE A 145 11.24 -0.25 23.67
C PHE A 145 9.85 -0.20 22.97
N LEU A 146 9.79 0.00 21.64
CA LEU A 146 8.53 0.01 20.90
C LEU A 146 7.66 -1.23 21.16
N LYS A 147 8.28 -2.36 21.39
CA LYS A 147 7.58 -3.62 21.71
C LYS A 147 6.88 -3.60 23.08
N ASP A 148 7.22 -2.67 23.97
CA ASP A 148 6.71 -2.62 25.36
C ASP A 148 5.57 -1.61 25.54
N LEU A 149 5.26 -0.79 24.52
CA LEU A 149 4.24 0.25 24.53
C LEU A 149 2.83 -0.25 24.15
N THR A 150 2.51 -1.52 24.44
CA THR A 150 1.27 -2.20 23.99
C THR A 150 0.01 -1.37 24.27
N TRP A 151 -0.20 -0.99 25.53
CA TRP A 151 -1.42 -0.29 25.95
C TRP A 151 -1.45 1.19 25.53
N LEU A 152 -0.27 1.79 25.30
CA LEU A 152 -0.19 3.13 24.73
C LEU A 152 -0.73 3.16 23.30
N TYR A 153 -0.37 2.19 22.47
CA TYR A 153 -0.88 2.09 21.10
C TYR A 153 -2.40 1.91 21.09
N ALA A 154 -2.93 1.00 21.93
CA ALA A 154 -4.37 0.79 22.05
C ALA A 154 -5.10 2.05 22.51
N GLY A 155 -4.59 2.71 23.56
CA GLY A 155 -5.19 3.91 24.11
C GLY A 155 -5.20 5.08 23.12
N VAL A 156 -4.09 5.35 22.47
CA VAL A 156 -3.98 6.40 21.44
C VAL A 156 -4.96 6.12 20.28
N GLY A 157 -5.03 4.86 19.80
CA GLY A 157 -5.94 4.48 18.73
C GLY A 157 -7.42 4.73 19.10
N ILE A 158 -7.85 4.21 20.24
CA ILE A 158 -9.24 4.35 20.71
C ILE A 158 -9.59 5.81 20.98
N LEU A 159 -8.72 6.59 21.62
CA LEU A 159 -8.95 8.00 21.93
C LEU A 159 -9.08 8.85 20.65
N LEU A 160 -8.21 8.64 19.68
CA LEU A 160 -8.28 9.38 18.41
C LEU A 160 -9.52 8.99 17.59
N LEU A 161 -9.86 7.69 17.49
CA LEU A 161 -11.11 7.26 16.83
C LEU A 161 -12.34 7.79 17.57
N GLY A 162 -12.35 7.76 18.89
CA GLY A 162 -13.41 8.34 19.70
C GLY A 162 -13.57 9.85 19.47
N ALA A 163 -12.46 10.58 19.37
CA ALA A 163 -12.47 12.01 19.03
C ALA A 163 -13.08 12.27 17.64
N VAL A 164 -12.76 11.39 16.65
CA VAL A 164 -13.38 11.45 15.31
C VAL A 164 -14.87 11.22 15.38
N LEU A 165 -15.33 10.20 16.13
CA LEU A 165 -16.76 9.90 16.28
C LEU A 165 -17.54 11.08 16.84
N VAL A 166 -16.97 11.82 17.81
CA VAL A 166 -17.64 12.94 18.50
C VAL A 166 -17.52 14.26 17.71
N ARG A 167 -16.34 14.59 17.18
CA ARG A 167 -16.02 15.94 16.67
C ARG A 167 -15.91 16.04 15.15
N ALA A 168 -15.79 14.91 14.40
CA ALA A 168 -15.61 14.99 12.97
C ALA A 168 -16.86 15.51 12.26
N ARG A 169 -16.64 16.37 11.25
CA ARG A 169 -17.69 16.81 10.34
C ARG A 169 -18.10 15.67 9.42
N THR A 170 -19.39 15.57 9.16
CA THR A 170 -19.90 14.59 8.20
C THR A 170 -19.56 15.05 6.77
N SER A 171 -18.80 14.24 6.04
CA SER A 171 -18.47 14.45 4.64
C SER A 171 -18.91 13.23 3.85
N TYR A 172 -19.67 13.41 2.76
CA TYR A 172 -20.25 12.31 1.98
C TYR A 172 -20.93 11.22 2.83
N GLY A 173 -21.63 11.64 3.90
CA GLY A 173 -22.37 10.72 4.78
C GLY A 173 -21.54 9.98 5.83
N ALA A 174 -20.22 10.14 5.87
CA ALA A 174 -19.33 9.53 6.87
C ALA A 174 -18.56 10.59 7.69
N LYS A 175 -18.21 10.26 8.93
CA LYS A 175 -17.36 11.07 9.81
C LYS A 175 -15.91 10.60 9.64
N LEU A 176 -15.17 11.16 8.70
CA LEU A 176 -13.86 10.66 8.32
C LEU A 176 -12.71 11.58 8.74
N SER A 177 -12.90 12.90 8.70
CA SER A 177 -11.78 13.83 8.87
C SER A 177 -11.93 14.75 10.09
N LEU A 178 -10.83 14.95 10.79
CA LEU A 178 -10.65 15.97 11.80
C LEU A 178 -9.64 16.99 11.28
N MET A 179 -10.05 18.25 11.09
CA MET A 179 -9.20 19.31 10.50
C MET A 179 -8.57 18.96 9.14
N GLY A 180 -9.26 18.17 8.30
CA GLY A 180 -8.75 17.76 6.98
C GLY A 180 -7.81 16.56 6.98
N ILE A 181 -7.47 16.02 8.15
CA ILE A 181 -6.69 14.78 8.29
C ILE A 181 -7.65 13.64 8.63
N GLN A 182 -7.43 12.46 8.07
CA GLN A 182 -8.18 11.25 8.39
C GLN A 182 -7.38 10.42 9.41
N PRO A 183 -7.73 10.47 10.72
CA PRO A 183 -6.94 9.80 11.75
C PRO A 183 -6.91 8.28 11.62
N SER A 184 -7.97 7.64 11.07
CA SER A 184 -7.99 6.19 10.85
C SER A 184 -6.80 5.71 10.01
N GLU A 185 -6.29 6.54 9.10
CA GLU A 185 -5.10 6.22 8.29
C GLU A 185 -3.82 6.10 9.14
N ALA A 186 -3.60 6.97 10.11
CA ALA A 186 -2.47 6.88 11.03
C ALA A 186 -2.68 5.77 12.08
N ILE A 187 -3.93 5.58 12.52
CA ILE A 187 -4.26 4.59 13.55
C ILE A 187 -4.09 3.16 13.02
N LYS A 188 -4.21 2.90 11.72
CA LYS A 188 -3.84 1.61 11.13
C LYS A 188 -2.45 1.16 11.60
N ILE A 189 -1.46 2.03 11.49
CA ILE A 189 -0.08 1.73 11.88
C ILE A 189 0.00 1.43 13.39
N THR A 190 -0.60 2.28 14.24
CA THR A 190 -0.57 2.05 15.71
C THR A 190 -1.33 0.79 16.10
N PHE A 191 -2.41 0.45 15.41
CA PHE A 191 -3.15 -0.79 15.62
C PHE A 191 -2.30 -2.04 15.34
N VAL A 192 -1.57 -2.06 14.24
CA VAL A 192 -0.63 -3.15 13.92
C VAL A 192 0.47 -3.25 14.98
N PHE A 193 1.01 -2.12 15.45
CA PHE A 193 2.00 -2.12 16.56
C PHE A 193 1.41 -2.65 17.85
N PHE A 194 0.16 -2.27 18.19
CA PHE A 194 -0.57 -2.83 19.34
C PHE A 194 -0.68 -4.35 19.23
N MET A 195 -1.22 -4.85 18.12
CA MET A 195 -1.41 -6.29 17.88
C MET A 195 -0.08 -7.05 17.96
N ALA A 196 0.96 -6.53 17.32
CA ALA A 196 2.29 -7.14 17.33
C ALA A 196 2.91 -7.16 18.73
N ALA A 197 2.77 -6.08 19.50
CA ALA A 197 3.29 -5.98 20.87
C ALA A 197 2.57 -6.92 21.83
N LEU A 198 1.25 -7.10 21.64
CA LEU A 198 0.45 -8.00 22.47
C LEU A 198 0.74 -9.47 22.15
N LEU A 199 0.74 -9.85 20.88
CA LEU A 199 0.83 -11.25 20.43
C LEU A 199 2.26 -11.81 20.42
N ARG A 200 3.30 -10.99 20.55
CA ARG A 200 4.72 -11.40 20.47
C ARG A 200 5.16 -12.38 21.57
N ARG A 201 4.52 -12.36 22.73
CA ARG A 201 4.92 -13.14 23.93
C ARG A 201 4.30 -14.53 23.98
N GLY A 202 3.43 -14.83 23.04
CA GLY A 202 2.59 -16.02 22.99
C GLY A 202 1.13 -15.63 22.79
N ALA A 203 0.37 -16.48 22.16
CA ALA A 203 -1.03 -16.24 21.84
C ALA A 203 -1.91 -17.25 22.58
N ASP A 204 -1.82 -17.25 23.92
CA ASP A 204 -2.71 -17.97 24.80
C ASP A 204 -4.16 -17.41 24.70
N PHE A 205 -5.13 -18.16 25.18
CA PHE A 205 -6.55 -17.79 25.09
C PHE A 205 -6.81 -16.40 25.65
N ARG A 206 -6.21 -16.05 26.80
CA ARG A 206 -6.38 -14.77 27.46
C ARG A 206 -5.86 -13.60 26.57
N THR A 207 -4.70 -13.79 25.96
CA THR A 207 -4.10 -12.80 25.06
C THR A 207 -4.95 -12.60 23.79
N VAL A 208 -5.48 -13.70 23.23
CA VAL A 208 -6.38 -13.62 22.07
C VAL A 208 -7.68 -12.88 22.44
N VAL A 209 -8.27 -13.15 23.61
CA VAL A 209 -9.48 -12.43 24.09
C VAL A 209 -9.19 -10.94 24.24
N GLN A 210 -8.06 -10.54 24.84
CA GLN A 210 -7.68 -9.14 24.96
C GLN A 210 -7.50 -8.48 23.57
N ALA A 211 -6.84 -9.14 22.63
CA ALA A 211 -6.70 -8.67 21.26
C ALA A 211 -8.06 -8.48 20.58
N THR A 212 -8.98 -9.46 20.75
CA THR A 212 -10.33 -9.42 20.18
C THR A 212 -11.15 -8.27 20.73
N ILE A 213 -11.11 -8.03 22.03
CA ILE A 213 -11.86 -6.93 22.66
C ILE A 213 -11.37 -5.58 22.13
N VAL A 214 -10.06 -5.35 22.13
CA VAL A 214 -9.49 -4.08 21.67
C VAL A 214 -9.70 -3.88 20.16
N ALA A 215 -9.48 -4.92 19.35
CA ALA A 215 -9.79 -4.87 17.92
C ALA A 215 -11.28 -4.61 17.67
N GLY A 216 -12.16 -5.29 18.41
CA GLY A 216 -13.60 -5.08 18.35
C GLY A 216 -14.02 -3.64 18.69
N LEU A 217 -13.37 -3.00 19.67
CA LEU A 217 -13.59 -1.59 19.97
C LEU A 217 -13.17 -0.67 18.81
N HIS A 218 -11.98 -0.88 18.21
CA HIS A 218 -11.55 -0.10 17.04
C HIS A 218 -12.52 -0.25 15.87
N VAL A 219 -12.86 -1.49 15.51
CA VAL A 219 -13.79 -1.80 14.42
C VAL A 219 -15.18 -1.23 14.73
N GLY A 220 -15.66 -1.38 15.95
CA GLY A 220 -16.97 -0.85 16.38
C GLY A 220 -17.07 0.67 16.23
N ILE A 221 -16.04 1.42 16.67
CA ILE A 221 -15.99 2.88 16.52
C ILE A 221 -15.97 3.27 15.03
N LEU A 222 -15.21 2.55 14.18
CA LEU A 222 -15.15 2.80 12.74
C LEU A 222 -16.51 2.56 12.07
N VAL A 223 -17.21 1.49 12.43
CA VAL A 223 -18.56 1.19 11.92
C VAL A 223 -19.55 2.29 12.33
N LEU A 224 -19.51 2.75 13.59
CA LEU A 224 -20.33 3.85 14.07
C LEU A 224 -20.01 5.18 13.38
N SER A 225 -18.75 5.40 13.00
CA SER A 225 -18.29 6.55 12.22
C SER A 225 -18.63 6.43 10.72
N ARG A 226 -19.24 5.31 10.30
CA ARG A 226 -19.56 4.95 8.90
C ARG A 226 -18.32 4.77 8.00
N ASP A 227 -17.14 4.55 8.60
CA ASP A 227 -15.90 4.21 7.89
C ASP A 227 -15.78 2.68 7.75
N LEU A 228 -16.63 2.12 6.88
CA LEU A 228 -16.70 0.67 6.67
C LEU A 228 -15.43 0.11 6.01
N GLY A 229 -14.79 0.90 5.16
CA GLY A 229 -13.56 0.50 4.49
C GLY A 229 -12.43 0.27 5.48
N SER A 230 -12.17 1.26 6.34
CA SER A 230 -11.18 1.11 7.42
C SER A 230 -11.56 -0.02 8.38
N ALA A 231 -12.85 -0.17 8.72
CA ALA A 231 -13.30 -1.24 9.61
C ALA A 231 -12.94 -2.64 9.06
N VAL A 232 -13.14 -2.89 7.76
CA VAL A 232 -12.77 -4.16 7.12
C VAL A 232 -11.25 -4.35 7.09
N ILE A 233 -10.46 -3.30 6.85
CA ILE A 233 -8.99 -3.37 6.83
C ILE A 233 -8.46 -3.74 8.23
N PHE A 234 -8.93 -3.08 9.29
CA PHE A 234 -8.56 -3.40 10.67
C PHE A 234 -8.95 -4.82 11.05
N PHE A 235 -10.15 -5.24 10.67
CA PHE A 235 -10.62 -6.60 10.92
C PHE A 235 -9.77 -7.66 10.20
N ALA A 236 -9.41 -7.43 8.95
CA ALA A 236 -8.55 -8.32 8.19
C ALA A 236 -7.13 -8.42 8.81
N ALA A 237 -6.54 -7.28 9.20
CA ALA A 237 -5.26 -7.25 9.89
C ALA A 237 -5.32 -8.03 11.21
N TYR A 238 -6.38 -7.82 12.02
CA TYR A 238 -6.62 -8.59 13.25
C TYR A 238 -6.64 -10.09 12.97
N LEU A 239 -7.46 -10.57 12.01
CA LEU A 239 -7.60 -11.99 11.70
C LEU A 239 -6.27 -12.63 11.29
N VAL A 240 -5.57 -12.00 10.36
CA VAL A 240 -4.28 -12.52 9.86
C VAL A 240 -3.24 -12.55 10.97
N MET A 241 -3.14 -11.50 11.79
CA MET A 241 -2.15 -11.42 12.87
C MET A 241 -2.44 -12.44 13.97
N VAL A 242 -3.70 -12.64 14.36
CA VAL A 242 -4.10 -13.67 15.33
C VAL A 242 -3.82 -15.07 14.77
N TYR A 243 -4.19 -15.34 13.53
CA TYR A 243 -3.89 -16.63 12.89
C TYR A 243 -2.39 -16.94 12.85
N VAL A 244 -1.58 -15.98 12.42
CA VAL A 244 -0.11 -16.17 12.34
C VAL A 244 0.52 -16.37 13.72
N ALA A 245 0.02 -15.67 14.74
CA ALA A 245 0.53 -15.79 16.09
C ALA A 245 0.12 -17.11 16.78
N THR A 246 -1.13 -17.55 16.58
CA THR A 246 -1.67 -18.76 17.23
C THR A 246 -1.43 -20.03 16.44
N LYS A 247 -1.28 -19.92 15.10
CA LYS A 247 -1.28 -21.03 14.14
C LYS A 247 -2.54 -21.91 14.24
N ASN A 248 -3.62 -21.38 14.78
CA ASN A 248 -4.87 -22.13 15.03
C ASN A 248 -5.96 -21.65 14.06
N VAL A 249 -6.35 -22.56 13.15
CA VAL A 249 -7.41 -22.31 12.16
C VAL A 249 -8.77 -22.07 12.82
N GLY A 250 -8.99 -22.58 14.04
CA GLY A 250 -10.23 -22.38 14.80
C GLY A 250 -10.50 -20.89 15.09
N TYR A 251 -9.48 -20.12 15.47
CA TYR A 251 -9.64 -18.66 15.67
C TYR A 251 -9.92 -17.93 14.36
N LEU A 252 -9.31 -18.37 13.25
CA LEU A 252 -9.61 -17.80 11.93
C LEU A 252 -11.07 -18.08 11.53
N ALA A 253 -11.54 -19.32 11.70
CA ALA A 253 -12.92 -19.71 11.39
C ALA A 253 -13.94 -18.96 12.27
N LEU A 254 -13.69 -18.86 13.58
CA LEU A 254 -14.53 -18.08 14.51
C LEU A 254 -14.55 -16.60 14.14
N GLY A 255 -13.39 -16.02 13.79
CA GLY A 255 -13.30 -14.64 13.36
C GLY A 255 -14.07 -14.39 12.06
N LEU A 256 -13.90 -15.24 11.04
CA LEU A 256 -14.66 -15.14 9.78
C LEU A 256 -16.17 -15.30 10.02
N GLY A 257 -16.59 -16.27 10.86
CA GLY A 257 -17.99 -16.44 11.25
C GLY A 257 -18.53 -15.21 11.97
N GLY A 258 -17.78 -14.67 12.93
CA GLY A 258 -18.14 -13.44 13.65
C GLY A 258 -18.23 -12.22 12.73
N GLY A 259 -17.28 -12.08 11.77
CA GLY A 259 -17.31 -11.04 10.75
C GLY A 259 -18.51 -11.13 9.81
N ALA A 260 -18.87 -12.35 9.38
CA ALA A 260 -20.08 -12.59 8.58
C ALA A 260 -21.35 -12.22 9.36
N ALA A 261 -21.47 -12.68 10.60
CA ALA A 261 -22.60 -12.33 11.47
C ALA A 261 -22.69 -10.81 11.73
N GLY A 262 -21.53 -10.16 11.98
CA GLY A 262 -21.44 -8.71 12.15
C GLY A 262 -21.84 -7.95 10.89
N SER A 263 -21.48 -8.43 9.71
CA SER A 263 -21.86 -7.82 8.42
C SER A 263 -23.36 -7.93 8.16
N VAL A 264 -23.98 -9.07 8.46
CA VAL A 264 -25.45 -9.24 8.39
C VAL A 264 -26.14 -8.31 9.39
N MET A 265 -25.66 -8.24 10.62
CA MET A 265 -26.18 -7.32 11.62
C MET A 265 -26.05 -5.85 11.18
N ALA A 266 -24.90 -5.46 10.64
CA ALA A 266 -24.68 -4.11 10.13
C ALA A 266 -25.62 -3.77 8.96
N TYR A 267 -25.92 -4.70 8.09
CA TYR A 267 -26.90 -4.53 7.00
C TYR A 267 -28.31 -4.22 7.53
N HIS A 268 -28.73 -4.87 8.60
CA HIS A 268 -30.05 -4.65 9.21
C HIS A 268 -30.10 -3.35 10.05
N LEU A 269 -29.04 -3.02 10.77
CA LEU A 269 -29.00 -1.89 11.69
C LEU A 269 -28.69 -0.55 10.98
N PHE A 270 -27.86 -0.54 9.93
CA PHE A 270 -27.35 0.70 9.35
C PHE A 270 -27.88 0.93 7.93
N GLY A 271 -28.65 2.00 7.72
CA GLY A 271 -29.22 2.36 6.42
C GLY A 271 -28.16 2.59 5.34
N HIS A 272 -27.02 3.21 5.67
CA HIS A 272 -25.92 3.43 4.72
C HIS A 272 -25.25 2.14 4.23
N VAL A 273 -25.23 1.07 5.06
CA VAL A 273 -24.74 -0.25 4.60
C VAL A 273 -25.72 -0.84 3.60
N ARG A 274 -27.01 -0.74 3.89
CA ARG A 274 -28.08 -1.22 3.00
C ARG A 274 -28.03 -0.50 1.64
N GLN A 275 -27.85 0.82 1.63
CA GLN A 275 -27.72 1.62 0.41
C GLN A 275 -26.53 1.14 -0.44
N ARG A 276 -25.36 0.94 0.14
CA ARG A 276 -24.18 0.42 -0.58
C ARG A 276 -24.41 -0.98 -1.14
N VAL A 277 -25.08 -1.87 -0.41
CA VAL A 277 -25.43 -3.22 -0.89
C VAL A 277 -26.46 -3.15 -2.02
N CYS A 278 -27.48 -2.26 -1.94
CA CYS A 278 -28.42 -2.06 -3.03
C CYS A 278 -27.74 -1.53 -4.29
N ALA A 279 -26.90 -0.52 -4.17
CA ALA A 279 -26.12 0.03 -5.28
C ALA A 279 -25.14 -0.99 -5.89
N TRP A 280 -24.60 -1.89 -5.09
CA TRP A 280 -23.78 -2.99 -5.58
C TRP A 280 -24.56 -4.06 -6.31
N LYS A 281 -25.76 -4.45 -5.83
CA LYS A 281 -26.59 -5.49 -6.46
C LYS A 281 -27.10 -5.02 -7.83
N ASP A 282 -27.77 -3.87 -7.86
CA ASP A 282 -28.33 -3.30 -9.07
C ASP A 282 -28.10 -1.78 -9.09
N PRO A 283 -26.92 -1.33 -9.58
CA PRO A 283 -26.61 0.10 -9.62
C PRO A 283 -27.50 0.87 -10.63
N MET A 284 -28.06 0.20 -11.63
CA MET A 284 -28.96 0.86 -12.60
C MET A 284 -30.32 1.18 -11.97
N ALA A 285 -30.85 0.32 -11.12
CA ALA A 285 -32.11 0.58 -10.41
C ALA A 285 -32.05 1.81 -9.48
N VAL A 286 -30.83 2.15 -8.99
CA VAL A 286 -30.57 3.31 -8.11
C VAL A 286 -29.64 4.34 -8.78
N TYR A 287 -29.71 4.46 -10.11
CA TYR A 287 -28.82 5.30 -10.91
C TYR A 287 -28.84 6.78 -10.51
N GLN A 288 -29.98 7.31 -10.08
CA GLN A 288 -30.11 8.73 -9.68
C GLN A 288 -29.44 9.04 -8.33
N ASN A 289 -28.99 8.03 -7.59
CA ASN A 289 -28.41 8.13 -6.25
C ASN A 289 -27.01 7.47 -6.20
N GLU A 290 -26.81 6.54 -5.27
CA GLU A 290 -25.54 5.89 -5.04
C GLU A 290 -25.06 4.99 -6.20
N GLY A 291 -25.97 4.55 -7.08
CA GLY A 291 -25.65 3.74 -8.25
C GLY A 291 -24.88 4.51 -9.32
N TYR A 292 -25.08 5.84 -9.43
CA TYR A 292 -24.46 6.66 -10.47
C TYR A 292 -22.94 6.51 -10.54
N GLN A 293 -22.27 6.56 -9.38
CA GLN A 293 -20.81 6.45 -9.32
C GLN A 293 -20.30 5.10 -9.86
N ILE A 294 -20.97 4.00 -9.47
CA ILE A 294 -20.61 2.65 -9.90
C ILE A 294 -20.87 2.47 -11.39
N VAL A 295 -22.01 2.97 -11.90
CA VAL A 295 -22.34 2.87 -13.33
C VAL A 295 -21.34 3.65 -14.18
N GLN A 296 -20.99 4.88 -13.80
CA GLN A 296 -19.98 5.66 -14.52
C GLN A 296 -18.61 4.99 -14.50
N SER A 297 -18.24 4.38 -13.36
CA SER A 297 -17.02 3.59 -13.25
C SER A 297 -16.99 2.41 -14.22
N LEU A 298 -18.09 1.64 -14.30
CA LEU A 298 -18.19 0.49 -15.21
C LEU A 298 -18.21 0.92 -16.67
N PHE A 299 -18.88 2.02 -17.01
CA PHE A 299 -18.84 2.57 -18.35
C PHE A 299 -17.44 3.00 -18.76
N ALA A 300 -16.70 3.69 -17.88
CA ALA A 300 -15.33 4.09 -18.13
C ALA A 300 -14.43 2.88 -18.41
N ILE A 301 -14.48 1.85 -17.54
CA ILE A 301 -13.73 0.60 -17.74
C ILE A 301 -14.10 -0.08 -19.04
N GLY A 302 -15.40 -0.18 -19.35
CA GLY A 302 -15.91 -0.78 -20.58
C GLY A 302 -15.50 0.00 -21.84
N THR A 303 -15.56 1.33 -21.80
CA THR A 303 -15.16 2.21 -22.91
C THR A 303 -13.66 2.12 -23.21
N GLY A 304 -12.82 2.00 -22.18
CA GLY A 304 -11.36 1.83 -22.35
C GLY A 304 -10.99 0.52 -23.02
N GLY A 305 -11.79 -0.54 -22.87
CA GLY A 305 -11.49 -1.86 -23.42
C GLY A 305 -10.11 -2.37 -22.97
N TRP A 306 -9.44 -3.15 -23.83
CA TRP A 306 -8.15 -3.74 -23.51
C TRP A 306 -6.97 -2.77 -23.60
N PHE A 307 -6.98 -1.85 -24.57
CA PHE A 307 -5.85 -0.99 -24.93
C PHE A 307 -6.01 0.47 -24.51
N GLY A 308 -7.15 0.84 -23.96
CA GLY A 308 -7.46 2.21 -23.58
C GLY A 308 -7.86 3.09 -24.75
N MET A 309 -8.54 4.19 -24.43
CA MET A 309 -8.85 5.23 -25.43
C MET A 309 -7.60 6.04 -25.82
N GLY A 310 -6.58 6.03 -25.00
CA GLY A 310 -5.41 6.91 -25.05
C GLY A 310 -5.50 8.04 -24.04
N LEU A 311 -4.34 8.47 -23.55
CA LEU A 311 -4.25 9.51 -22.53
C LEU A 311 -4.84 10.84 -23.04
N CYS A 312 -5.70 11.48 -22.27
CA CYS A 312 -6.48 12.66 -22.63
C CYS A 312 -7.52 12.43 -23.76
N GLN A 313 -7.94 11.20 -24.02
CA GLN A 313 -9.02 10.87 -24.99
C GLN A 313 -10.31 10.40 -24.31
N GLY A 314 -10.23 9.95 -23.05
CA GLY A 314 -11.37 9.60 -22.23
C GLY A 314 -12.07 10.82 -21.61
N SER A 315 -13.10 10.55 -20.85
CA SER A 315 -13.87 11.55 -20.08
C SER A 315 -13.99 11.13 -18.60
N PRO A 316 -12.87 10.79 -17.91
CA PRO A 316 -12.92 10.27 -16.54
C PRO A 316 -13.49 11.29 -15.54
N GLU A 317 -13.50 12.59 -15.88
CA GLU A 317 -14.13 13.65 -15.07
C GLU A 317 -15.65 13.46 -14.89
N LYS A 318 -16.30 12.63 -15.69
CA LYS A 318 -17.72 12.25 -15.53
C LYS A 318 -17.94 11.33 -14.32
N ILE A 319 -16.90 10.64 -13.86
CA ILE A 319 -16.98 9.76 -12.70
C ILE A 319 -16.87 10.61 -11.43
N PRO A 320 -17.89 10.65 -10.57
CA PRO A 320 -17.79 11.35 -9.29
C PRO A 320 -16.63 10.82 -8.44
N VAL A 321 -15.93 11.71 -7.71
CA VAL A 321 -14.78 11.35 -6.85
C VAL A 321 -13.68 10.52 -7.56
N VAL A 322 -13.52 10.70 -8.87
CA VAL A 322 -12.57 9.97 -9.70
C VAL A 322 -11.13 10.05 -9.19
N LYS A 323 -10.71 11.18 -8.63
CA LYS A 323 -9.36 11.39 -8.10
C LYS A 323 -9.06 10.51 -6.87
N ASN A 324 -10.07 10.07 -6.15
CA ASN A 324 -9.97 9.32 -4.90
C ASN A 324 -10.30 7.84 -5.11
N ASP A 325 -11.58 7.50 -5.08
CA ASP A 325 -12.06 6.13 -4.95
C ASP A 325 -12.14 5.39 -6.30
N PHE A 326 -12.28 6.13 -7.41
CA PHE A 326 -12.45 5.58 -8.76
C PHE A 326 -11.30 5.88 -9.71
N ILE A 327 -10.10 6.20 -9.19
CA ILE A 327 -8.93 6.47 -10.05
C ILE A 327 -8.58 5.27 -10.93
N PHE A 328 -8.81 4.04 -10.44
CA PHE A 328 -8.61 2.81 -11.19
C PHE A 328 -9.47 2.77 -12.49
N SER A 329 -10.70 3.29 -12.41
CA SER A 329 -11.59 3.36 -13.56
C SER A 329 -11.09 4.35 -14.60
N ALA A 330 -10.56 5.51 -14.18
CA ALA A 330 -9.91 6.48 -15.08
C ALA A 330 -8.66 5.89 -15.75
N ILE A 331 -7.87 5.11 -15.01
CA ILE A 331 -6.71 4.38 -15.54
C ILE A 331 -7.16 3.41 -16.62
N CYS A 332 -8.19 2.60 -16.37
CA CYS A 332 -8.71 1.64 -17.33
C CYS A 332 -9.32 2.32 -18.56
N GLU A 333 -10.00 3.45 -18.40
CA GLU A 333 -10.58 4.19 -19.52
C GLU A 333 -9.51 4.70 -20.50
N GLU A 334 -8.47 5.35 -19.98
CA GLU A 334 -7.47 6.00 -20.82
C GLU A 334 -6.30 5.07 -21.21
N LEU A 335 -5.84 4.21 -20.29
CA LEU A 335 -4.66 3.33 -20.49
C LEU A 335 -5.03 1.87 -20.79
N GLY A 336 -6.29 1.48 -20.56
CA GLY A 336 -6.83 0.16 -20.89
C GLY A 336 -6.78 -0.88 -19.78
N GLY A 337 -7.55 -1.97 -20.01
CA GLY A 337 -7.68 -3.08 -19.06
C GLY A 337 -6.37 -3.83 -18.82
N ILE A 338 -5.53 -4.00 -19.87
CA ILE A 338 -4.21 -4.65 -19.71
C ILE A 338 -3.32 -3.82 -18.78
N PHE A 339 -3.30 -2.49 -18.92
CA PHE A 339 -2.56 -1.61 -18.01
C PHE A 339 -3.10 -1.73 -16.57
N GLY A 340 -4.44 -1.76 -16.41
CA GLY A 340 -5.08 -1.99 -15.11
C GLY A 340 -4.67 -3.31 -14.47
N ILE A 341 -4.60 -4.41 -15.24
CA ILE A 341 -4.11 -5.71 -14.75
C ILE A 341 -2.64 -5.62 -14.34
N CYS A 342 -1.79 -4.98 -15.15
CA CYS A 342 -0.39 -4.77 -14.80
C CYS A 342 -0.25 -3.96 -13.50
N LEU A 343 -1.07 -2.94 -13.30
CA LEU A 343 -1.09 -2.16 -12.04
C LEU A 343 -1.46 -3.04 -10.84
N ILE A 344 -2.46 -3.92 -10.96
CA ILE A 344 -2.81 -4.90 -9.93
C ILE A 344 -1.62 -5.83 -9.65
N LEU A 345 -0.95 -6.30 -10.68
CA LEU A 345 0.23 -7.17 -10.55
C LEU A 345 1.40 -6.45 -9.87
N VAL A 346 1.63 -5.17 -10.14
CA VAL A 346 2.64 -4.35 -9.43
C VAL A 346 2.27 -4.21 -7.94
N CYS A 347 1.00 -3.92 -7.62
CA CYS A 347 0.52 -3.90 -6.24
C CYS A 347 0.70 -5.26 -5.55
N MET A 348 0.44 -6.36 -6.26
CA MET A 348 0.65 -7.71 -5.74
C MET A 348 2.12 -8.04 -5.53
N SER A 349 3.00 -7.67 -6.46
CA SER A 349 4.46 -7.79 -6.31
C SER A 349 4.96 -7.06 -5.07
N PHE A 350 4.44 -5.87 -4.83
CA PHE A 350 4.75 -5.08 -3.65
C PHE A 350 4.33 -5.79 -2.36
N PHE A 351 3.12 -6.32 -2.30
CA PHE A 351 2.62 -7.12 -1.18
C PHE A 351 3.46 -8.39 -0.96
N LEU A 352 3.73 -9.16 -2.02
CA LEU A 352 4.54 -10.39 -1.94
C LEU A 352 5.94 -10.11 -1.40
N MET A 353 6.52 -8.96 -1.75
CA MET A 353 7.79 -8.54 -1.20
C MET A 353 7.72 -8.28 0.31
N ILE A 354 6.67 -7.60 0.79
CA ILE A 354 6.46 -7.40 2.24
C ILE A 354 6.33 -8.75 2.97
N VAL A 355 5.56 -9.69 2.40
CA VAL A 355 5.41 -11.04 2.95
C VAL A 355 6.75 -11.78 2.98
N ASN A 356 7.55 -11.70 1.91
CA ASN A 356 8.87 -12.32 1.86
C ASN A 356 9.82 -11.74 2.93
N ILE A 357 9.78 -10.42 3.16
CA ILE A 357 10.50 -9.77 4.25
C ILE A 357 10.04 -10.35 5.59
N ALA A 358 8.73 -10.39 5.83
CA ALA A 358 8.15 -10.87 7.07
C ALA A 358 8.50 -12.34 7.36
N LEU A 359 8.50 -13.21 6.35
CA LEU A 359 8.83 -14.63 6.51
C LEU A 359 10.28 -14.85 6.96
N LYS A 360 11.20 -13.99 6.54
CA LYS A 360 12.63 -14.07 6.87
C LYS A 360 12.97 -13.45 8.23
N ILE A 361 12.12 -12.60 8.80
CA ILE A 361 12.34 -12.01 10.12
C ILE A 361 12.17 -13.06 11.23
N LYS A 362 13.16 -13.17 12.12
CA LYS A 362 13.14 -14.14 13.23
C LYS A 362 12.36 -13.66 14.45
N LYS A 363 12.43 -12.35 14.76
CA LYS A 363 11.79 -11.77 15.95
C LYS A 363 10.28 -11.63 15.74
N PRO A 364 9.42 -12.27 16.59
CA PRO A 364 7.97 -12.28 16.40
C PRO A 364 7.33 -10.89 16.28
N PHE A 365 7.78 -9.93 17.08
CA PHE A 365 7.27 -8.56 17.07
C PHE A 365 7.39 -7.92 15.69
N TYR A 366 8.59 -7.91 15.11
CA TYR A 366 8.84 -7.31 13.81
C TYR A 366 8.20 -8.10 12.66
N LYS A 367 8.17 -9.43 12.79
CA LYS A 367 7.46 -10.28 11.83
C LYS A 367 5.96 -9.96 11.76
N LEU A 368 5.31 -9.80 12.92
CA LEU A 368 3.89 -9.46 12.99
C LEU A 368 3.62 -8.05 12.47
N ILE A 369 4.51 -7.07 12.71
CA ILE A 369 4.38 -5.73 12.12
C ILE A 369 4.39 -5.81 10.60
N ALA A 370 5.39 -6.48 10.01
CA ALA A 370 5.47 -6.58 8.55
C ALA A 370 4.24 -7.26 7.95
N LEU A 371 3.76 -8.35 8.55
CA LEU A 371 2.56 -9.06 8.09
C LEU A 371 1.29 -8.22 8.27
N GLY A 372 1.13 -7.54 9.40
CA GLY A 372 -0.02 -6.68 9.66
C GLY A 372 -0.11 -5.53 8.66
N LEU A 373 0.98 -4.77 8.49
CA LEU A 373 1.05 -3.67 7.52
C LEU A 373 0.86 -4.16 6.07
N GLY A 374 1.47 -5.30 5.72
CA GLY A 374 1.26 -5.93 4.41
C GLY A 374 -0.20 -6.33 4.17
N THR A 375 -0.87 -6.86 5.19
CA THR A 375 -2.30 -7.21 5.12
C THR A 375 -3.16 -5.97 4.92
N GLU A 376 -2.92 -4.90 5.67
CA GLU A 376 -3.65 -3.63 5.51
C GLU A 376 -3.48 -3.07 4.10
N TYR A 377 -2.26 -3.07 3.57
CA TYR A 377 -1.99 -2.64 2.19
C TYR A 377 -2.77 -3.49 1.18
N ALA A 378 -2.67 -4.81 1.26
CA ALA A 378 -3.31 -5.71 0.31
C ALA A 378 -4.84 -5.59 0.34
N PHE A 379 -5.44 -5.50 1.55
CA PHE A 379 -6.88 -5.32 1.68
C PHE A 379 -7.33 -3.94 1.20
N GLN A 380 -6.54 -2.90 1.40
CA GLN A 380 -6.86 -1.57 0.87
C GLN A 380 -6.87 -1.57 -0.66
N VAL A 381 -5.88 -2.17 -1.32
CA VAL A 381 -5.85 -2.37 -2.78
C VAL A 381 -7.08 -3.17 -3.24
N PHE A 382 -7.36 -4.31 -2.59
CA PHE A 382 -8.49 -5.16 -2.92
C PHE A 382 -9.83 -4.44 -2.79
N LEU A 383 -10.05 -3.70 -1.71
CA LEU A 383 -11.31 -2.97 -1.47
C LEU A 383 -11.52 -1.85 -2.51
N THR A 384 -10.46 -1.13 -2.86
CA THR A 384 -10.56 -0.03 -3.83
C THR A 384 -10.87 -0.56 -5.23
N ILE A 385 -10.09 -1.52 -5.71
CA ILE A 385 -10.26 -2.08 -7.06
C ILE A 385 -11.54 -2.90 -7.13
N GLY A 386 -11.83 -3.71 -6.12
CA GLY A 386 -13.05 -4.49 -6.03
C GLY A 386 -14.33 -3.64 -6.00
N GLY A 387 -14.28 -2.49 -5.31
CA GLY A 387 -15.37 -1.51 -5.32
C GLY A 387 -15.56 -0.84 -6.68
N ALA A 388 -14.46 -0.41 -7.32
CA ALA A 388 -14.49 0.24 -8.63
C ALA A 388 -14.98 -0.69 -9.76
N THR A 389 -14.66 -2.00 -9.66
CA THR A 389 -15.09 -3.02 -10.65
C THR A 389 -16.42 -3.69 -10.32
N LYS A 390 -17.12 -3.24 -9.29
CA LYS A 390 -18.37 -3.87 -8.79
C LYS A 390 -18.16 -5.34 -8.33
N PHE A 391 -16.95 -5.75 -8.01
CA PHE A 391 -16.71 -7.09 -7.47
C PHE A 391 -17.21 -7.22 -6.02
N ILE A 392 -17.08 -6.15 -5.23
CA ILE A 392 -17.60 -6.01 -3.86
C ILE A 392 -18.36 -4.70 -3.72
N PRO A 393 -19.19 -4.52 -2.67
CA PRO A 393 -19.78 -3.22 -2.36
C PRO A 393 -18.71 -2.15 -2.16
N MET A 394 -18.93 -0.96 -2.72
CA MET A 394 -17.99 0.15 -2.59
C MET A 394 -17.78 0.56 -1.14
N THR A 395 -16.54 0.71 -0.72
CA THR A 395 -16.16 1.02 0.67
C THR A 395 -15.68 2.44 0.89
N GLY A 396 -15.29 3.18 -0.16
CA GLY A 396 -14.79 4.56 -0.08
C GLY A 396 -13.36 4.65 0.43
N VAL A 397 -12.50 3.70 0.09
CA VAL A 397 -11.06 3.71 0.36
C VAL A 397 -10.28 4.05 -0.90
N THR A 398 -9.18 4.76 -0.73
CA THR A 398 -8.29 5.19 -1.81
C THR A 398 -7.30 4.08 -2.19
N LEU A 399 -6.91 4.01 -3.47
CA LEU A 399 -5.84 3.12 -3.93
C LEU A 399 -4.47 3.63 -3.42
N PRO A 400 -3.74 2.83 -2.61
CA PRO A 400 -2.49 3.27 -1.99
C PRO A 400 -1.48 3.80 -3.01
N LEU A 401 -0.89 4.97 -2.75
CA LEU A 401 0.09 5.69 -3.58
C LEU A 401 -0.44 6.22 -4.92
N VAL A 402 -1.54 5.71 -5.44
CA VAL A 402 -2.10 6.06 -6.76
C VAL A 402 -3.17 7.14 -6.63
N SER A 403 -4.16 6.95 -5.73
CA SER A 403 -5.24 7.91 -5.53
C SER A 403 -4.79 9.21 -4.88
N TYR A 404 -5.54 10.27 -5.13
CA TYR A 404 -5.44 11.49 -4.33
C TYR A 404 -5.98 11.26 -2.92
N GLY A 405 -5.14 11.55 -1.93
CA GLY A 405 -5.53 11.40 -0.51
C GLY A 405 -4.34 11.66 0.40
N GLY A 406 -4.21 12.90 0.91
CA GLY A 406 -3.05 13.30 1.70
C GLY A 406 -2.74 12.39 2.89
N SER A 407 -3.76 12.05 3.70
CA SER A 407 -3.59 11.17 4.86
C SER A 407 -3.27 9.73 4.46
N SER A 408 -3.91 9.21 3.41
CA SER A 408 -3.70 7.84 2.92
C SER A 408 -2.30 7.66 2.34
N VAL A 409 -1.87 8.61 1.52
CA VAL A 409 -0.50 8.59 0.98
C VAL A 409 0.53 8.72 2.09
N ALA A 410 0.30 9.63 3.06
CA ALA A 410 1.20 9.79 4.19
C ALA A 410 1.34 8.51 5.01
N SER A 411 0.22 7.86 5.35
CA SER A 411 0.25 6.60 6.11
C SER A 411 0.94 5.47 5.31
N THR A 412 0.70 5.40 4.00
CA THR A 412 1.33 4.39 3.14
C THR A 412 2.85 4.61 3.03
N VAL A 413 3.31 5.84 2.85
CA VAL A 413 4.74 6.17 2.83
C VAL A 413 5.41 5.83 4.17
N LEU A 414 4.76 6.16 5.30
CA LEU A 414 5.27 5.79 6.63
C LEU A 414 5.32 4.27 6.81
N MET A 415 4.28 3.55 6.38
CA MET A 415 4.26 2.09 6.38
C MET A 415 5.43 1.51 5.60
N LEU A 416 5.72 2.06 4.41
CA LEU A 416 6.85 1.62 3.59
C LEU A 416 8.20 1.90 4.25
N ALA A 417 8.35 3.03 4.89
CA ALA A 417 9.56 3.36 5.65
C ALA A 417 9.77 2.40 6.84
N ILE A 418 8.68 1.96 7.51
CA ILE A 418 8.74 0.91 8.53
C ILE A 418 9.20 -0.40 7.91
N ILE A 419 8.61 -0.83 6.79
CA ILE A 419 9.02 -2.05 6.08
C ILE A 419 10.47 -1.98 5.61
N GLN A 420 10.94 -0.84 5.12
CA GLN A 420 12.36 -0.61 4.80
C GLN A 420 13.24 -0.77 6.04
N GLY A 421 12.83 -0.22 7.18
CA GLY A 421 13.55 -0.40 8.46
C GLY A 421 13.63 -1.86 8.89
N LEU A 422 12.54 -2.61 8.72
CA LEU A 422 12.49 -4.05 9.02
C LEU A 422 13.35 -4.87 8.04
N TYR A 423 13.38 -4.48 6.78
CA TYR A 423 14.25 -5.09 5.78
C TYR A 423 15.73 -4.92 6.15
N ILE A 424 16.15 -3.69 6.48
CA ILE A 424 17.52 -3.39 6.89
C ILE A 424 17.89 -4.14 8.19
N LEU A 425 16.98 -4.20 9.17
CA LEU A 425 17.19 -4.94 10.42
C LEU A 425 17.44 -6.43 10.16
N ARG A 426 16.69 -7.02 9.23
CA ARG A 426 16.87 -8.42 8.81
C ARG A 426 18.26 -8.63 8.18
N GLU A 427 18.67 -7.76 7.24
CA GLU A 427 19.99 -7.85 6.60
C GLU A 427 21.12 -7.73 7.61
N ASP A 428 20.98 -6.86 8.64
CA ASP A 428 21.95 -6.74 9.73
C ASP A 428 22.03 -8.03 10.55
N GLU A 429 20.89 -8.67 10.88
CA GLU A 429 20.84 -9.94 11.61
C GLU A 429 21.47 -11.10 10.81
N ASP A 430 21.23 -11.16 9.52
CA ASP A 430 21.80 -12.20 8.65
C ASP A 430 23.32 -12.06 8.55
N GLU A 431 23.87 -10.83 8.40
CA GLU A 431 25.31 -10.61 8.41
C GLU A 431 25.98 -10.96 9.76
N GLU A 432 25.34 -10.65 10.89
CA GLU A 432 25.86 -11.03 12.20
C GLU A 432 26.00 -12.54 12.35
N ILE A 433 25.00 -13.30 11.86
CA ILE A 433 25.01 -14.76 11.89
C ILE A 433 26.11 -15.33 10.99
N GLU A 434 26.29 -14.77 9.80
CA GLU A 434 27.36 -15.20 8.91
C GLU A 434 28.75 -14.92 9.50
N ARG A 435 28.93 -13.75 10.11
CA ARG A 435 30.18 -13.41 10.79
C ARG A 435 30.49 -14.39 11.95
N GLN A 436 29.46 -14.76 12.73
CA GLN A 436 29.62 -15.75 13.80
C GLN A 436 29.99 -17.13 13.25
N ARG A 437 29.29 -17.60 12.22
CA ARG A 437 29.61 -18.88 11.55
C ARG A 437 31.03 -18.92 11.01
N ARG A 438 31.50 -17.83 10.36
CA ARG A 438 32.88 -17.73 9.87
C ARG A 438 33.92 -17.79 11.00
N LYS A 439 33.64 -17.12 12.13
CA LYS A 439 34.51 -17.17 13.32
C LYS A 439 34.58 -18.58 13.92
N GLU A 440 33.44 -19.26 14.05
CA GLU A 440 33.36 -20.63 14.56
C GLU A 440 34.09 -21.62 13.63
N ALA A 441 33.93 -21.47 12.32
CA ALA A 441 34.60 -22.28 11.31
C ALA A 441 36.15 -22.09 11.40
N ALA A 442 36.61 -20.85 11.48
CA ALA A 442 38.03 -20.54 11.66
C ALA A 442 38.61 -21.12 12.93
N GLN A 443 37.90 -21.05 14.08
CA GLN A 443 38.29 -21.64 15.33
C GLN A 443 38.36 -23.17 15.27
N ARG A 444 37.42 -23.84 14.58
CA ARG A 444 37.45 -25.29 14.37
C ARG A 444 38.63 -25.69 13.47
N ALA A 445 38.91 -24.97 12.41
CA ALA A 445 40.05 -25.24 11.54
C ALA A 445 41.39 -25.06 12.28
N GLY A 446 41.52 -24.02 13.12
CA GLY A 446 42.70 -23.82 13.96
C GLY A 446 42.96 -24.97 14.95
N LYS A 447 41.92 -25.42 15.68
CA LYS A 447 42.01 -26.56 16.59
C LYS A 447 42.35 -27.88 15.88
N THR A 448 41.87 -28.09 14.66
CA THR A 448 42.20 -29.28 13.87
C THR A 448 43.64 -29.24 13.39
N ALA A 449 44.15 -28.07 13.02
CA ALA A 449 45.56 -27.88 12.63
C ALA A 449 46.53 -28.10 13.84
N GLU A 450 46.19 -27.59 15.01
CA GLU A 450 46.96 -27.81 16.26
C GLU A 450 46.94 -29.29 16.66
N ALA A 451 45.82 -29.99 16.55
CA ALA A 451 45.72 -31.41 16.87
C ALA A 451 46.53 -32.30 15.90
N GLN A 452 46.64 -31.92 14.63
CA GLN A 452 47.46 -32.61 13.63
C GLN A 452 48.95 -32.28 13.76
N GLY A 453 49.31 -31.07 14.23
CA GLY A 453 50.72 -30.70 14.50
C GLY A 453 51.31 -31.33 15.76
N SER A 454 50.49 -31.68 16.75
CA SER A 454 50.94 -32.34 18.02
C SER A 454 51.06 -33.87 17.93
N GLY A 455 50.68 -34.48 16.79
CA GLY A 455 50.76 -35.92 16.57
C GLY A 455 52.02 -36.41 15.81
N ASN A 456 52.93 -35.50 15.45
CA ASN A 456 54.16 -35.80 14.71
C ASN A 456 55.45 -35.58 15.49
N PHE A 457 55.44 -35.85 16.82
CA PHE A 457 56.63 -35.91 17.65
C PHE A 457 56.77 -37.28 18.28
#